data_f14e9c309ebb8a6bbc0c9ddc959c41d7
#
_entry.id   f14e9c309ebb8a6bbc0c9ddc959c41d7
#
_cell.length_a   1.000
_cell.length_b   1.000
_cell.length_c   1.000
_cell.angle_alpha   90.00
_cell.angle_beta   90.00
_cell.angle_gamma   90.00
#
_symmetry.space_group_name_H-M   'P 1'
#
loop_
_entity.id
_entity.type
_entity.pdbx_description
1 polymer ?
#
loop_
_entity_poly.entity_id
_entity_poly.type
_entity_poly.pdbx_seq_one_letter_code
_entity_poly.pdbx_strand_id
1 'polypeptide(L)'
;MEMDSSNTITLAYMNIRGQTGLDEIKQVQIENFIKSYNIDILNCQEINISEDSFSNCDYITSSYDIITNNAQNKYGTCCIVSNNLNSENIKFDTNGRVIAFDIDNITFCNVYLPSGTEPSMRNLRENYSAEILPQILINAKDIGVVGGDWNCIVENRDATKNPGNKQSKSLKRLIKNFDWVDSFRQLHPNAQEYSRYYNNSVHGEGASRLDRMYYFGQLLILEAYYVGVAFSDHFTLVIKFKLPETMSKLVSPKSKPLFKSKPEVVRDESF
;
A
#
# COMPACT_ATOMS: atom_id res chain seq x y z
N MET A 1 -16.51 3.92 -26.89
CA MET A 1 -17.30 3.28 -25.80
C MET A 1 -16.71 3.80 -24.51
N GLU A 2 -17.33 4.81 -23.90
CA GLU A 2 -16.91 5.26 -22.59
C GLU A 2 -17.11 4.09 -21.62
N MET A 3 -16.02 3.66 -20.98
CA MET A 3 -16.12 2.63 -19.95
C MET A 3 -16.88 3.25 -18.78
N ASP A 4 -17.94 2.58 -18.35
CA ASP A 4 -18.72 2.97 -17.18
C ASP A 4 -17.81 3.03 -15.96
N SER A 5 -17.52 4.26 -15.50
CA SER A 5 -16.63 4.54 -14.37
C SER A 5 -17.19 4.00 -13.03
N SER A 6 -18.46 3.62 -13.01
CA SER A 6 -19.14 3.09 -11.82
C SER A 6 -18.65 1.70 -11.40
N ASN A 7 -17.97 0.95 -12.29
CA ASN A 7 -17.53 -0.42 -12.04
C ASN A 7 -16.00 -0.60 -12.04
N THR A 8 -15.27 0.43 -11.64
CA THR A 8 -13.81 0.37 -11.53
C THR A 8 -13.34 0.92 -10.18
N ILE A 9 -12.21 0.41 -9.68
CA ILE A 9 -11.49 0.98 -8.54
C ILE A 9 -10.15 1.52 -9.02
N THR A 10 -9.81 2.74 -8.59
CA THR A 10 -8.48 3.32 -8.71
C THR A 10 -7.78 3.26 -7.35
N LEU A 11 -6.71 2.51 -7.28
CA LEU A 11 -5.95 2.22 -6.08
C LEU A 11 -4.55 2.82 -6.21
N ALA A 12 -4.01 3.40 -5.14
CA ALA A 12 -2.63 3.89 -5.13
C ALA A 12 -1.86 3.41 -3.90
N TYR A 13 -0.53 3.24 -4.07
CA TYR A 13 0.44 2.95 -3.01
C TYR A 13 1.48 4.05 -2.98
N MET A 14 1.60 4.74 -1.84
CA MET A 14 2.40 5.95 -1.68
C MET A 14 3.25 5.87 -0.40
N ASN A 15 4.55 5.70 -0.54
CA ASN A 15 5.46 5.97 0.58
C ASN A 15 5.60 7.49 0.72
N ILE A 16 5.17 8.05 1.85
CA ILE A 16 5.13 9.51 2.06
C ILE A 16 6.41 10.09 2.64
N ARG A 17 7.45 9.28 2.82
CA ARG A 17 8.71 9.69 3.44
C ARG A 17 8.48 10.37 4.79
N GLY A 18 8.00 9.62 5.77
CA GLY A 18 7.56 10.11 7.08
C GLY A 18 8.61 10.89 7.89
N GLN A 19 9.91 10.73 7.56
CA GLN A 19 10.99 11.49 8.19
C GLN A 19 10.81 13.02 8.08
N THR A 20 10.07 13.50 7.10
CA THR A 20 9.78 14.93 6.91
C THR A 20 8.48 15.38 7.62
N GLY A 21 7.83 14.47 8.35
CA GLY A 21 6.56 14.73 9.01
C GLY A 21 5.35 14.76 8.05
N LEU A 22 4.17 14.85 8.60
CA LEU A 22 2.90 15.05 7.88
C LEU A 22 2.38 16.46 8.19
N ASP A 23 3.04 17.49 7.65
CA ASP A 23 2.61 18.88 7.77
C ASP A 23 1.36 19.17 6.93
N GLU A 24 0.74 20.33 7.14
CA GLU A 24 -0.46 20.75 6.42
C GLU A 24 -0.28 20.81 4.90
N ILE A 25 0.90 21.23 4.43
CA ILE A 25 1.20 21.32 3.00
C ILE A 25 1.16 19.92 2.39
N LYS A 26 1.79 18.94 3.03
CA LYS A 26 1.81 17.56 2.57
C LYS A 26 0.40 16.95 2.60
N GLN A 27 -0.39 17.25 3.63
CA GLN A 27 -1.79 16.81 3.72
C GLN A 27 -2.61 17.33 2.53
N VAL A 28 -2.51 18.62 2.21
CA VAL A 28 -3.18 19.23 1.05
C VAL A 28 -2.67 18.62 -0.27
N GLN A 29 -1.38 18.33 -0.39
CA GLN A 29 -0.83 17.68 -1.58
C GLN A 29 -1.36 16.26 -1.77
N ILE A 30 -1.54 15.50 -0.68
CA ILE A 30 -2.16 14.18 -0.69
C ILE A 30 -3.63 14.30 -1.12
N GLU A 31 -4.39 15.24 -0.57
CA GLU A 31 -5.77 15.49 -0.98
C GLU A 31 -5.87 15.85 -2.47
N ASN A 32 -5.00 16.71 -2.96
CA ASN A 32 -4.97 17.08 -4.38
C ASN A 32 -4.60 15.87 -5.27
N PHE A 33 -3.70 15.01 -4.82
CA PHE A 33 -3.38 13.76 -5.52
C PHE A 33 -4.61 12.85 -5.64
N ILE A 34 -5.33 12.63 -4.53
CA ILE A 34 -6.56 11.84 -4.51
C ILE A 34 -7.57 12.38 -5.52
N LYS A 35 -7.80 13.70 -5.52
CA LYS A 35 -8.72 14.37 -6.45
C LYS A 35 -8.28 14.23 -7.91
N SER A 36 -7.00 14.52 -8.20
CA SER A 36 -6.47 14.56 -9.57
C SER A 36 -6.47 13.20 -10.25
N TYR A 37 -6.28 12.13 -9.51
CA TYR A 37 -6.22 10.76 -10.02
C TYR A 37 -7.48 9.95 -9.74
N ASN A 38 -8.52 10.57 -9.15
CA ASN A 38 -9.78 9.91 -8.77
C ASN A 38 -9.52 8.62 -7.97
N ILE A 39 -8.66 8.72 -6.94
CA ILE A 39 -8.25 7.58 -6.13
C ILE A 39 -9.42 7.14 -5.22
N ASP A 40 -9.82 5.90 -5.31
CA ASP A 40 -10.81 5.30 -4.41
C ASP A 40 -10.16 4.77 -3.12
N ILE A 41 -8.92 4.25 -3.22
CA ILE A 41 -8.16 3.72 -2.08
C ILE A 41 -6.72 4.21 -2.18
N LEU A 42 -6.25 5.01 -1.23
CA LEU A 42 -4.85 5.38 -1.09
C LEU A 42 -4.22 4.65 0.09
N ASN A 43 -3.23 3.81 -0.20
CA ASN A 43 -2.43 3.10 0.78
C ASN A 43 -1.12 3.85 1.02
N CYS A 44 -0.95 4.41 2.22
CA CYS A 44 0.25 5.15 2.60
C CYS A 44 1.19 4.30 3.45
N GLN A 45 2.49 4.48 3.23
CA GLN A 45 3.57 3.90 4.04
C GLN A 45 4.45 5.02 4.60
N GLU A 46 5.22 4.73 5.63
CA GLU A 46 6.02 5.70 6.39
C GLU A 46 5.19 6.83 7.01
N ILE A 47 4.05 6.53 7.61
CA ILE A 47 3.14 7.51 8.19
C ILE A 47 2.62 7.06 9.55
N ASN A 48 2.55 8.01 10.50
CA ASN A 48 1.72 7.89 11.70
C ASN A 48 0.74 9.05 11.69
N ILE A 49 -0.53 8.77 11.90
CA ILE A 49 -1.59 9.77 11.88
C ILE A 49 -2.50 9.65 13.13
N SER A 50 -3.07 10.77 13.52
CA SER A 50 -4.08 10.89 14.57
C SER A 50 -5.46 11.21 13.96
N GLU A 51 -6.50 11.28 14.79
CA GLU A 51 -7.83 11.70 14.37
C GLU A 51 -7.87 13.13 13.80
N ASP A 52 -6.96 14.01 14.29
CA ASP A 52 -6.84 15.39 13.81
C ASP A 52 -6.06 15.52 12.49
N SER A 53 -5.40 14.44 12.05
CA SER A 53 -4.71 14.44 10.76
C SER A 53 -5.72 14.64 9.65
N PHE A 54 -5.34 15.47 8.66
CA PHE A 54 -6.22 15.88 7.56
C PHE A 54 -7.41 16.78 7.97
N SER A 55 -7.43 17.35 9.19
CA SER A 55 -8.52 18.24 9.65
C SER A 55 -8.76 19.43 8.71
N ASN A 56 -7.72 19.88 7.98
CA ASN A 56 -7.81 20.96 6.99
C ASN A 56 -8.04 20.44 5.56
N CYS A 57 -8.38 19.17 5.38
CA CYS A 57 -8.61 18.52 4.09
C CYS A 57 -10.09 18.10 3.99
N ASP A 58 -10.96 19.04 3.69
CA ASP A 58 -12.42 18.84 3.69
C ASP A 58 -12.87 17.67 2.79
N TYR A 59 -12.20 17.47 1.68
CA TYR A 59 -12.55 16.39 0.76
C TYR A 59 -12.22 15.00 1.34
N ILE A 60 -11.06 14.85 1.99
CA ILE A 60 -10.71 13.59 2.68
C ILE A 60 -11.67 13.36 3.85
N THR A 61 -11.83 14.37 4.72
CA THR A 61 -12.63 14.22 5.94
C THR A 61 -14.13 14.03 5.70
N SER A 62 -14.66 14.48 4.55
CA SER A 62 -16.06 14.28 4.18
C SER A 62 -16.34 13.02 3.39
N SER A 63 -15.34 12.48 2.67
CA SER A 63 -15.57 11.49 1.61
C SER A 63 -14.78 10.20 1.77
N TYR A 64 -13.91 10.11 2.79
CA TYR A 64 -13.04 8.94 2.98
C TYR A 64 -13.03 8.47 4.43
N ASP A 65 -13.05 7.15 4.61
CA ASP A 65 -12.71 6.50 5.86
C ASP A 65 -11.17 6.44 5.98
N ILE A 66 -10.65 6.59 7.20
CA ILE A 66 -9.22 6.48 7.48
C ILE A 66 -8.96 5.29 8.40
N ILE A 67 -8.12 4.37 7.95
CA ILE A 67 -7.68 3.19 8.69
C ILE A 67 -6.19 3.32 8.94
N THR A 68 -5.74 3.33 10.20
CA THR A 68 -4.33 3.52 10.54
C THR A 68 -3.78 2.42 11.44
N ASN A 69 -2.52 2.05 11.19
CA ASN A 69 -1.73 1.18 12.04
C ASN A 69 -0.41 1.89 12.36
N ASN A 70 -0.46 2.73 13.39
CA ASN A 70 0.67 3.53 13.84
C ASN A 70 1.76 2.64 14.48
N ALA A 71 3.01 2.95 14.22
CA ALA A 71 4.15 2.32 14.87
C ALA A 71 4.62 3.16 16.06
N GLN A 72 5.00 2.51 17.17
CA GLN A 72 5.43 3.21 18.40
C GLN A 72 6.74 4.00 18.23
N ASN A 73 7.74 3.42 17.55
CA ASN A 73 9.09 3.98 17.45
C ASN A 73 9.53 4.24 16.01
N LYS A 74 8.62 4.12 15.05
CA LYS A 74 8.88 4.28 13.61
C LYS A 74 7.60 4.74 12.94
N TYR A 75 7.67 4.94 11.63
CA TYR A 75 6.50 5.26 10.85
C TYR A 75 5.72 3.98 10.52
N GLY A 76 4.40 4.08 10.59
CA GLY A 76 3.46 3.02 10.34
C GLY A 76 2.85 3.05 8.94
N THR A 77 1.61 2.58 8.83
CA THR A 77 0.81 2.51 7.61
C THR A 77 -0.57 3.12 7.81
N CYS A 78 -1.15 3.61 6.71
CA CYS A 78 -2.50 4.15 6.68
C CYS A 78 -3.19 3.76 5.37
N CYS A 79 -4.51 3.56 5.41
CA CYS A 79 -5.35 3.43 4.23
C CYS A 79 -6.45 4.50 4.29
N ILE A 80 -6.56 5.30 3.24
CA ILE A 80 -7.61 6.31 3.03
C ILE A 80 -8.56 5.71 1.99
N VAL A 81 -9.76 5.32 2.41
CA VAL A 81 -10.72 4.52 1.64
C VAL A 81 -11.97 5.33 1.38
N SER A 82 -12.37 5.48 0.12
CA SER A 82 -13.61 6.18 -0.24
C SER A 82 -14.80 5.62 0.54
N ASN A 83 -15.64 6.46 1.09
CA ASN A 83 -16.84 6.06 1.84
C ASN A 83 -17.94 5.46 0.95
N ASN A 84 -17.74 5.44 -0.39
CA ASN A 84 -18.52 4.62 -1.31
C ASN A 84 -18.16 3.12 -1.24
N LEU A 85 -17.10 2.78 -0.52
CA LEU A 85 -16.62 1.41 -0.32
C LEU A 85 -16.78 1.03 1.15
N ASN A 86 -17.35 -0.14 1.42
CA ASN A 86 -17.56 -0.60 2.79
C ASN A 86 -16.41 -1.49 3.24
N SER A 87 -15.47 -0.94 4.03
CA SER A 87 -14.33 -1.69 4.56
C SER A 87 -14.69 -2.47 5.83
N GLU A 88 -14.48 -3.78 5.81
CA GLU A 88 -14.82 -4.72 6.88
C GLU A 88 -13.61 -5.61 7.25
N ASN A 89 -13.73 -6.41 8.30
CA ASN A 89 -12.75 -7.42 8.71
C ASN A 89 -11.31 -6.88 8.81
N ILE A 90 -11.15 -5.68 9.37
CA ILE A 90 -9.86 -5.00 9.43
C ILE A 90 -8.90 -5.76 10.34
N LYS A 91 -7.70 -6.06 9.84
CA LYS A 91 -6.62 -6.73 10.54
C LYS A 91 -5.36 -5.89 10.51
N PHE A 92 -4.59 -5.97 11.58
CA PHE A 92 -3.34 -5.25 11.76
C PHE A 92 -2.23 -6.19 12.20
N ASP A 93 -1.00 -5.93 11.78
CA ASP A 93 0.16 -6.51 12.46
C ASP A 93 0.50 -5.72 13.73
N THR A 94 1.40 -6.27 14.54
CA THR A 94 1.78 -5.66 15.82
C THR A 94 2.74 -4.48 15.70
N ASN A 95 3.35 -4.28 14.53
CA ASN A 95 4.47 -3.35 14.36
C ASN A 95 4.13 -2.14 13.48
N GLY A 96 2.85 -1.93 13.13
CA GLY A 96 2.44 -0.79 12.32
C GLY A 96 2.74 -0.92 10.82
N ARG A 97 2.99 -2.14 10.32
CA ARG A 97 3.52 -2.35 8.96
C ARG A 97 2.53 -2.96 7.99
N VAL A 98 1.45 -3.52 8.49
CA VAL A 98 0.44 -4.18 7.65
C VAL A 98 -0.94 -3.78 8.10
N ILE A 99 -1.77 -3.39 7.13
CA ILE A 99 -3.23 -3.24 7.28
C ILE A 99 -3.85 -4.14 6.22
N ALA A 100 -4.78 -5.02 6.62
CA ALA A 100 -5.61 -5.74 5.68
C ALA A 100 -7.08 -5.51 6.02
N PHE A 101 -7.93 -5.45 5.01
CA PHE A 101 -9.38 -5.28 5.14
C PHE A 101 -10.09 -5.85 3.92
N ASP A 102 -11.36 -6.16 4.08
CA ASP A 102 -12.20 -6.64 3.01
C ASP A 102 -13.12 -5.53 2.51
N ILE A 103 -13.37 -5.51 1.21
CA ILE A 103 -14.48 -4.82 0.57
C ILE A 103 -15.20 -5.88 -0.25
N ASP A 104 -16.42 -6.23 0.16
CA ASP A 104 -17.20 -7.32 -0.41
C ASP A 104 -16.40 -8.64 -0.47
N ASN A 105 -16.08 -9.14 -1.67
CA ASN A 105 -15.33 -10.37 -1.88
C ASN A 105 -13.85 -10.15 -2.25
N ILE A 106 -13.31 -8.95 -2.04
CA ILE A 106 -11.90 -8.65 -2.26
C ILE A 106 -11.22 -8.31 -0.94
N THR A 107 -10.08 -8.94 -0.67
CA THR A 107 -9.18 -8.55 0.42
C THR A 107 -8.13 -7.59 -0.09
N PHE A 108 -8.03 -6.42 0.54
CA PHE A 108 -6.98 -5.42 0.31
C PHE A 108 -5.94 -5.50 1.41
N CYS A 109 -4.67 -5.34 1.05
CA CYS A 109 -3.58 -5.35 2.01
C CYS A 109 -2.54 -4.30 1.67
N ASN A 110 -2.27 -3.40 2.62
CA ASN A 110 -1.21 -2.41 2.57
C ASN A 110 0.00 -2.91 3.38
N VAL A 111 1.17 -2.92 2.76
CA VAL A 111 2.41 -3.48 3.32
C VAL A 111 3.52 -2.42 3.32
N TYR A 112 4.22 -2.31 4.46
CA TYR A 112 5.45 -1.52 4.59
C TYR A 112 6.54 -2.38 5.22
N LEU A 113 7.37 -3.05 4.42
CA LEU A 113 8.43 -3.89 4.96
C LEU A 113 9.61 -3.05 5.48
N PRO A 114 10.38 -3.57 6.47
CA PRO A 114 11.51 -2.86 7.04
C PRO A 114 12.53 -2.42 5.99
N SER A 115 12.94 -1.15 6.02
CA SER A 115 14.05 -0.62 5.21
C SER A 115 15.41 -1.04 5.77
N GLY A 116 16.48 -0.80 5.00
CA GLY A 116 17.86 -1.05 5.41
C GLY A 116 18.48 -2.30 4.78
N THR A 117 19.81 -2.29 4.72
CA THR A 117 20.63 -3.35 4.13
C THR A 117 21.24 -4.30 5.17
N GLU A 118 21.09 -3.98 6.45
CA GLU A 118 21.60 -4.76 7.57
C GLU A 118 21.01 -6.17 7.58
N PRO A 119 21.76 -7.19 7.97
CA PRO A 119 21.27 -8.57 8.07
C PRO A 119 19.99 -8.71 8.90
N SER A 120 19.89 -7.98 10.02
CA SER A 120 18.69 -7.95 10.87
C SER A 120 17.44 -7.48 10.13
N MET A 121 17.57 -6.40 9.34
CA MET A 121 16.45 -5.86 8.56
C MET A 121 16.07 -6.78 7.41
N ARG A 122 17.05 -7.45 6.78
CA ARG A 122 16.76 -8.48 5.76
C ARG A 122 16.01 -9.65 6.39
N ASN A 123 16.48 -10.19 7.49
CA ASN A 123 15.84 -11.29 8.19
C ASN A 123 14.40 -10.92 8.60
N LEU A 124 14.19 -9.70 9.06
CA LEU A 124 12.86 -9.23 9.41
C LEU A 124 11.93 -9.16 8.18
N ARG A 125 12.40 -8.68 7.01
CA ARG A 125 11.63 -8.73 5.75
C ARG A 125 11.30 -10.16 5.32
N GLU A 126 12.29 -11.07 5.42
CA GLU A 126 12.08 -12.47 5.10
C GLU A 126 11.02 -13.10 6.02
N ASN A 127 11.04 -12.76 7.33
CA ASN A 127 10.04 -13.22 8.30
C ASN A 127 8.63 -12.66 7.99
N TYR A 128 8.51 -11.38 7.62
CA TYR A 128 7.23 -10.81 7.19
C TYR A 128 6.63 -11.58 6.02
N SER A 129 7.45 -11.89 5.02
CA SER A 129 7.00 -12.61 3.83
C SER A 129 6.73 -14.11 4.09
N ALA A 130 7.46 -14.73 5.03
CA ALA A 130 7.33 -16.17 5.32
C ALA A 130 6.20 -16.49 6.31
N GLU A 131 5.96 -15.62 7.30
CA GLU A 131 5.11 -15.93 8.45
C GLU A 131 3.98 -14.91 8.64
N ILE A 132 4.31 -13.61 8.72
CA ILE A 132 3.35 -12.60 9.15
C ILE A 132 2.27 -12.37 8.08
N LEU A 133 2.66 -12.16 6.83
CA LEU A 133 1.70 -11.94 5.73
C LEU A 133 0.80 -13.16 5.51
N PRO A 134 1.29 -14.41 5.45
CA PRO A 134 0.41 -15.58 5.37
C PRO A 134 -0.60 -15.67 6.51
N GLN A 135 -0.21 -15.34 7.76
CA GLN A 135 -1.13 -15.33 8.90
C GLN A 135 -2.21 -14.26 8.80
N ILE A 136 -1.85 -13.05 8.36
CA ILE A 136 -2.83 -11.97 8.16
C ILE A 136 -3.82 -12.33 7.04
N LEU A 137 -3.33 -12.97 5.99
CA LEU A 137 -4.10 -13.33 4.79
C LEU A 137 -4.76 -14.72 4.86
N ILE A 138 -4.66 -15.45 5.98
CA ILE A 138 -5.17 -16.83 6.10
C ILE A 138 -6.66 -16.97 5.77
N ASN A 139 -7.44 -15.92 6.03
CA ASN A 139 -8.87 -15.85 5.71
C ASN A 139 -9.15 -14.77 4.66
N ALA A 140 -8.22 -14.56 3.72
CA ALA A 140 -8.45 -13.67 2.61
C ALA A 140 -9.58 -14.21 1.70
N LYS A 141 -10.26 -13.29 1.04
CA LYS A 141 -11.28 -13.63 0.04
C LYS A 141 -10.64 -14.32 -1.17
N ASP A 142 -11.46 -14.85 -2.05
CA ASP A 142 -11.00 -15.50 -3.29
C ASP A 142 -10.23 -14.57 -4.22
N ILE A 143 -10.47 -13.26 -4.10
CA ILE A 143 -9.72 -12.21 -4.78
C ILE A 143 -8.96 -11.40 -3.72
N GLY A 144 -7.69 -11.15 -3.97
CA GLY A 144 -6.90 -10.30 -3.08
C GLY A 144 -5.95 -9.39 -3.82
N VAL A 145 -5.70 -8.24 -3.20
CA VAL A 145 -4.81 -7.19 -3.68
C VAL A 145 -3.84 -6.85 -2.56
N VAL A 146 -2.56 -7.12 -2.76
CA VAL A 146 -1.52 -6.96 -1.75
C VAL A 146 -0.41 -6.07 -2.31
N GLY A 147 -0.20 -4.91 -1.72
CA GLY A 147 0.82 -3.99 -2.24
C GLY A 147 1.38 -3.05 -1.20
N GLY A 148 2.32 -2.21 -1.63
CA GLY A 148 3.00 -1.23 -0.80
C GLY A 148 4.49 -1.18 -1.05
N ASP A 149 5.23 -0.65 -0.09
CA ASP A 149 6.70 -0.60 -0.12
C ASP A 149 7.29 -1.88 0.48
N TRP A 150 7.77 -2.75 -0.39
CA TRP A 150 8.37 -4.03 -0.02
C TRP A 150 9.82 -3.92 0.46
N ASN A 151 10.47 -2.78 0.25
CA ASN A 151 11.88 -2.54 0.60
C ASN A 151 12.85 -3.66 0.15
N CYS A 152 12.44 -4.45 -0.82
CA CYS A 152 13.21 -5.52 -1.46
C CYS A 152 12.77 -5.67 -2.91
N ILE A 153 13.50 -6.46 -3.69
CA ILE A 153 13.15 -6.80 -5.07
C ILE A 153 12.92 -8.31 -5.21
N VAL A 154 12.28 -8.71 -6.30
CA VAL A 154 12.03 -10.12 -6.65
C VAL A 154 12.91 -10.55 -7.83
N GLU A 155 13.10 -9.66 -8.79
CA GLU A 155 13.87 -9.92 -10.02
C GLU A 155 15.08 -9.00 -10.15
N ASN A 156 16.12 -9.44 -10.84
CA ASN A 156 17.33 -8.62 -11.05
C ASN A 156 17.04 -7.30 -11.77
N ARG A 157 16.09 -7.30 -12.69
CA ARG A 157 15.68 -6.11 -13.45
C ARG A 157 14.95 -5.05 -12.61
N ASP A 158 14.56 -5.39 -11.39
CA ASP A 158 13.93 -4.45 -10.44
C ASP A 158 14.96 -3.55 -9.72
N ALA A 159 16.25 -3.66 -10.06
CA ALA A 159 17.27 -2.75 -9.55
C ALA A 159 18.41 -2.57 -10.56
N THR A 160 18.93 -1.34 -10.63
CA THR A 160 20.07 -1.01 -11.52
C THR A 160 21.42 -1.45 -10.95
N LYS A 161 21.52 -1.57 -9.61
CA LYS A 161 22.77 -1.91 -8.91
C LYS A 161 22.55 -2.96 -7.82
N ASN A 162 23.52 -3.90 -7.72
CA ASN A 162 23.59 -4.92 -6.66
C ASN A 162 22.25 -5.67 -6.43
N PRO A 163 21.59 -6.17 -7.46
CA PRO A 163 20.26 -6.76 -7.31
C PRO A 163 20.25 -7.96 -6.35
N GLY A 164 21.31 -8.79 -6.36
CA GLY A 164 21.38 -9.99 -5.50
C GLY A 164 21.24 -9.71 -4.00
N ASN A 165 21.76 -8.58 -3.53
CA ASN A 165 21.68 -8.18 -2.13
C ASN A 165 20.32 -7.61 -1.72
N LYS A 166 19.47 -7.27 -2.68
CA LYS A 166 18.14 -6.70 -2.46
C LYS A 166 17.01 -7.70 -2.63
N GLN A 167 17.27 -8.89 -3.16
CA GLN A 167 16.27 -9.91 -3.40
C GLN A 167 15.75 -10.52 -2.09
N SER A 168 14.44 -10.73 -2.01
CA SER A 168 13.77 -11.52 -0.99
C SER A 168 13.41 -12.90 -1.52
N LYS A 169 13.96 -13.94 -0.89
CA LYS A 169 13.65 -15.33 -1.22
C LYS A 169 12.27 -15.74 -0.71
N SER A 170 11.91 -15.27 0.47
CA SER A 170 10.62 -15.58 1.08
C SER A 170 9.48 -14.93 0.30
N LEU A 171 9.64 -13.65 -0.12
CA LEU A 171 8.64 -13.00 -0.95
C LEU A 171 8.47 -13.71 -2.30
N LYS A 172 9.58 -14.09 -2.94
CA LYS A 172 9.53 -14.86 -4.20
C LYS A 172 8.79 -16.19 -4.03
N ARG A 173 9.00 -16.87 -2.90
CA ARG A 173 8.31 -18.11 -2.55
C ARG A 173 6.83 -17.86 -2.29
N LEU A 174 6.49 -16.80 -1.55
CA LEU A 174 5.13 -16.39 -1.26
C LEU A 174 4.34 -16.13 -2.55
N ILE A 175 4.89 -15.31 -3.46
CA ILE A 175 4.30 -15.02 -4.77
C ILE A 175 4.01 -16.32 -5.53
N LYS A 176 4.99 -17.23 -5.57
CA LYS A 176 4.84 -18.51 -6.28
C LYS A 176 3.80 -19.44 -5.65
N ASN A 177 3.79 -19.53 -4.31
CA ASN A 177 2.91 -20.46 -3.60
C ASN A 177 1.43 -20.07 -3.64
N PHE A 178 1.15 -18.77 -3.80
CA PHE A 178 -0.20 -18.23 -3.83
C PHE A 178 -0.60 -17.70 -5.20
N ASP A 179 0.18 -18.03 -6.24
CA ASP A 179 -0.06 -17.62 -7.64
C ASP A 179 -0.30 -16.11 -7.79
N TRP A 180 0.45 -15.30 -7.03
CA TRP A 180 0.32 -13.85 -7.09
C TRP A 180 0.87 -13.30 -8.40
N VAL A 181 0.12 -12.40 -9.01
CA VAL A 181 0.48 -11.73 -10.28
C VAL A 181 0.91 -10.29 -9.98
N ASP A 182 2.06 -9.87 -10.47
CA ASP A 182 2.52 -8.47 -10.41
C ASP A 182 1.73 -7.64 -11.43
N SER A 183 0.87 -6.74 -10.94
CA SER A 183 -0.04 -5.95 -11.77
C SER A 183 0.65 -5.06 -12.80
N PHE A 184 1.78 -4.44 -12.41
CA PHE A 184 2.55 -3.60 -13.34
C PHE A 184 3.22 -4.46 -14.43
N ARG A 185 3.83 -5.58 -14.04
CA ARG A 185 4.49 -6.50 -14.98
C ARG A 185 3.52 -7.20 -15.93
N GLN A 186 2.28 -7.39 -15.52
CA GLN A 186 1.25 -7.92 -16.40
C GLN A 186 1.00 -7.04 -17.62
N LEU A 187 0.89 -5.72 -17.40
CA LEU A 187 0.65 -4.75 -18.47
C LEU A 187 1.95 -4.32 -19.18
N HIS A 188 3.06 -4.30 -18.45
CA HIS A 188 4.35 -3.79 -18.90
C HIS A 188 5.48 -4.82 -18.69
N PRO A 189 5.42 -5.99 -19.37
CA PRO A 189 6.32 -7.12 -19.07
C PRO A 189 7.81 -6.78 -19.29
N ASN A 190 8.13 -5.85 -20.17
CA ASN A 190 9.49 -5.49 -20.53
C ASN A 190 9.93 -4.11 -20.04
N ALA A 191 9.05 -3.35 -19.37
CA ALA A 191 9.37 -2.01 -18.91
C ALA A 191 10.47 -2.02 -17.82
N GLN A 192 11.38 -1.06 -17.90
CA GLN A 192 12.41 -0.81 -16.89
C GLN A 192 12.05 0.47 -16.13
N GLU A 193 10.98 0.39 -15.34
CA GLU A 193 10.54 1.46 -14.48
C GLU A 193 10.82 1.13 -13.02
N TYR A 194 11.17 2.15 -12.26
CA TYR A 194 11.56 2.05 -10.88
C TYR A 194 10.73 2.99 -10.03
N SER A 195 10.43 2.59 -8.81
CA SER A 195 9.66 3.39 -7.88
C SER A 195 10.52 4.26 -6.97
N ARG A 196 11.82 3.96 -6.85
CA ARG A 196 12.75 4.76 -6.06
C ARG A 196 14.05 4.98 -6.78
N TYR A 197 14.46 6.25 -6.88
CA TYR A 197 15.75 6.68 -7.40
C TYR A 197 16.61 7.23 -6.24
N TYR A 198 17.88 6.93 -6.25
CA TYR A 198 18.80 7.42 -5.24
C TYR A 198 20.12 7.83 -5.87
N ASN A 199 20.71 8.88 -5.29
CA ASN A 199 22.07 9.31 -5.59
C ASN A 199 22.78 9.55 -4.26
N ASN A 200 23.79 8.76 -3.94
CA ASN A 200 24.59 8.93 -2.74
C ASN A 200 26.07 8.83 -3.01
N SER A 201 26.88 9.48 -2.16
CA SER A 201 28.33 9.56 -2.31
C SER A 201 29.06 8.22 -2.27
N VAL A 202 28.47 7.20 -1.64
CA VAL A 202 29.09 5.89 -1.45
C VAL A 202 28.78 4.94 -2.62
N HIS A 203 27.54 4.94 -3.12
CA HIS A 203 27.06 3.98 -4.11
C HIS A 203 26.74 4.62 -5.46
N GLY A 204 26.85 5.97 -5.57
CA GLY A 204 26.46 6.72 -6.76
C GLY A 204 24.97 6.62 -7.07
N GLU A 205 24.59 6.92 -8.32
CA GLU A 205 23.21 6.86 -8.78
C GLU A 205 22.72 5.43 -8.96
N GLY A 206 21.47 5.19 -8.60
CA GLY A 206 20.81 3.91 -8.80
C GLY A 206 19.31 4.00 -8.63
N ALA A 207 18.62 2.94 -9.03
CA ALA A 207 17.16 2.87 -8.90
C ALA A 207 16.71 1.45 -8.51
N SER A 208 15.53 1.37 -7.91
CA SER A 208 14.92 0.09 -7.55
C SER A 208 13.38 0.20 -7.61
N ARG A 209 12.73 -0.88 -8.01
CA ARG A 209 11.28 -1.00 -7.98
C ARG A 209 10.89 -1.69 -6.66
N LEU A 210 10.63 -0.89 -5.66
CA LEU A 210 10.31 -1.32 -4.29
C LEU A 210 8.80 -1.33 -4.04
N ASP A 211 8.09 -0.39 -4.64
CA ASP A 211 6.64 -0.24 -4.51
C ASP A 211 5.96 -1.08 -5.59
N ARG A 212 5.20 -2.08 -5.17
CA ARG A 212 4.57 -3.06 -6.06
C ARG A 212 3.21 -3.45 -5.52
N MET A 213 2.34 -3.84 -6.45
CA MET A 213 1.08 -4.48 -6.15
C MET A 213 1.03 -5.86 -6.81
N TYR A 214 0.70 -6.83 -6.00
CA TYR A 214 0.35 -8.18 -6.44
C TYR A 214 -1.14 -8.40 -6.25
N TYR A 215 -1.71 -9.26 -7.06
CA TYR A 215 -3.07 -9.72 -6.87
C TYR A 215 -3.16 -11.23 -7.10
N PHE A 216 -4.20 -11.85 -6.57
CA PHE A 216 -4.60 -13.22 -6.82
C PHE A 216 -6.11 -13.29 -7.06
N GLY A 217 -6.56 -14.40 -7.63
CA GLY A 217 -7.93 -14.55 -8.12
C GLY A 217 -8.15 -13.83 -9.45
N GLN A 218 -9.41 -13.72 -9.86
CA GLN A 218 -9.77 -13.12 -11.16
C GLN A 218 -9.95 -11.61 -11.02
N LEU A 219 -8.94 -10.86 -11.47
CA LEU A 219 -8.97 -9.40 -11.48
C LEU A 219 -8.50 -8.87 -12.84
N LEU A 220 -9.26 -7.96 -13.44
CA LEU A 220 -8.89 -7.32 -14.70
C LEU A 220 -8.21 -5.98 -14.42
N ILE A 221 -6.87 -5.95 -14.54
CA ILE A 221 -6.10 -4.73 -14.46
C ILE A 221 -6.24 -3.94 -15.76
N LEU A 222 -6.64 -2.68 -15.66
CA LEU A 222 -6.84 -1.77 -16.78
C LEU A 222 -5.66 -0.83 -16.99
N GLU A 223 -5.11 -0.31 -15.88
CA GLU A 223 -4.00 0.63 -15.89
C GLU A 223 -3.04 0.33 -14.73
N ALA A 224 -1.74 0.50 -14.96
CA ALA A 224 -0.69 0.42 -13.94
C ALA A 224 0.46 1.36 -14.33
N TYR A 225 0.76 2.36 -13.51
CA TYR A 225 1.82 3.33 -13.79
C TYR A 225 2.35 3.98 -12.51
N TYR A 226 3.53 4.60 -12.61
CA TYR A 226 4.17 5.32 -11.52
C TYR A 226 4.05 6.83 -11.70
N VAL A 227 3.78 7.56 -10.59
CA VAL A 227 3.64 9.02 -10.56
C VAL A 227 4.60 9.58 -9.51
N GLY A 228 5.41 10.55 -9.89
CA GLY A 228 6.25 11.30 -8.94
C GLY A 228 5.42 12.28 -8.12
N VAL A 229 5.72 12.38 -6.83
CA VAL A 229 5.18 13.37 -5.91
C VAL A 229 6.31 14.19 -5.29
N ALA A 230 6.12 15.49 -5.14
CA ALA A 230 7.21 16.40 -4.74
C ALA A 230 7.77 16.17 -3.34
N PHE A 231 7.00 15.54 -2.45
CA PHE A 231 7.35 15.34 -1.05
C PHE A 231 7.95 13.95 -0.73
N SER A 232 8.11 13.09 -1.73
CA SER A 232 8.66 11.75 -1.56
C SER A 232 9.79 11.46 -2.54
N ASP A 233 10.75 10.63 -2.13
CA ASP A 233 11.77 10.03 -2.99
C ASP A 233 11.29 8.70 -3.63
N HIS A 234 10.04 8.32 -3.34
CA HIS A 234 9.33 7.23 -4.00
C HIS A 234 8.31 7.76 -5.01
N PHE A 235 8.18 7.05 -6.12
CA PHE A 235 7.08 7.23 -7.06
C PHE A 235 5.88 6.42 -6.59
N THR A 236 4.72 7.05 -6.58
CA THR A 236 3.45 6.43 -6.22
C THR A 236 3.01 5.48 -7.33
N LEU A 237 2.72 4.24 -6.99
CA LEU A 237 2.13 3.27 -7.91
C LEU A 237 0.61 3.47 -7.96
N VAL A 238 0.08 3.76 -9.14
CA VAL A 238 -1.37 3.89 -9.39
C VAL A 238 -1.83 2.72 -10.25
N ILE A 239 -2.90 2.07 -9.81
CA ILE A 239 -3.51 0.92 -10.48
C ILE A 239 -5.01 1.17 -10.63
N LYS A 240 -5.53 0.90 -11.82
CA LYS A 240 -6.96 0.87 -12.06
C LYS A 240 -7.37 -0.54 -12.49
N PHE A 241 -8.40 -1.06 -11.89
CA PHE A 241 -8.93 -2.38 -12.22
C PHE A 241 -10.46 -2.39 -12.26
N LYS A 242 -11.01 -3.33 -13.00
CA LYS A 242 -12.44 -3.55 -13.10
C LYS A 242 -12.92 -4.39 -11.91
N LEU A 243 -13.99 -3.94 -11.27
CA LEU A 243 -14.68 -4.75 -10.26
C LEU A 243 -15.32 -5.97 -10.92
N PRO A 244 -15.37 -7.13 -10.22
CA PRO A 244 -16.20 -8.25 -10.63
C PRO A 244 -17.65 -7.81 -10.84
N GLU A 245 -18.36 -8.46 -11.76
CA GLU A 245 -19.76 -8.09 -12.09
C GLU A 245 -20.72 -8.20 -10.90
N THR A 246 -20.36 -9.03 -9.92
CA THR A 246 -21.11 -9.20 -8.67
C THR A 246 -20.94 -8.08 -7.67
N MET A 247 -20.06 -7.12 -7.97
CA MET A 247 -19.72 -5.99 -7.08
C MET A 247 -20.06 -4.65 -7.72
N SER A 248 -20.47 -3.70 -6.90
CA SER A 248 -20.64 -2.30 -7.31
C SER A 248 -20.28 -1.37 -6.16
N LYS A 249 -19.81 -0.16 -6.50
CA LYS A 249 -19.69 0.91 -5.52
C LYS A 249 -21.06 1.25 -4.96
N LEU A 250 -21.12 1.66 -3.70
CA LEU A 250 -22.36 2.13 -3.09
C LEU A 250 -22.93 3.30 -3.88
N VAL A 251 -24.22 3.26 -4.18
CA VAL A 251 -24.92 4.34 -4.89
C VAL A 251 -24.96 5.63 -4.03
N SER A 252 -24.96 5.48 -2.71
CA SER A 252 -24.92 6.61 -1.76
C SER A 252 -23.78 6.37 -0.79
N PRO A 253 -22.88 7.37 -0.61
CA PRO A 253 -21.80 7.27 0.35
C PRO A 253 -22.34 7.18 1.79
N LYS A 254 -21.55 6.65 2.70
CA LYS A 254 -21.87 6.65 4.13
C LYS A 254 -22.06 8.09 4.62
N SER A 255 -23.01 8.27 5.53
CA SER A 255 -23.34 9.60 6.07
C SER A 255 -22.21 10.26 6.86
N LYS A 256 -21.25 9.48 7.36
CA LYS A 256 -20.06 9.96 8.10
C LYS A 256 -18.87 9.04 7.83
N PRO A 257 -17.74 9.60 7.39
CA PRO A 257 -16.46 8.90 7.35
C PRO A 257 -16.03 8.41 8.74
N LEU A 258 -15.28 7.33 8.79
CA LEU A 258 -14.83 6.71 10.03
C LEU A 258 -13.31 6.78 10.14
N PHE A 259 -12.82 7.14 11.32
CA PHE A 259 -11.44 6.92 11.70
C PHE A 259 -11.33 5.58 12.44
N LYS A 260 -10.52 4.66 11.94
CA LYS A 260 -10.30 3.34 12.52
C LYS A 260 -8.81 3.15 12.78
N SER A 261 -8.45 2.98 14.04
CA SER A 261 -7.09 2.67 14.46
C SER A 261 -7.02 1.26 15.03
N LYS A 262 -5.80 0.72 15.08
CA LYS A 262 -5.53 -0.49 15.84
C LYS A 262 -5.95 -0.24 17.31
N PRO A 263 -6.72 -1.16 17.94
CA PRO A 263 -7.00 -1.08 19.36
C PRO A 263 -5.70 -1.01 20.16
N GLU A 264 -5.60 -0.04 21.08
CA GLU A 264 -4.50 -0.01 22.03
C GLU A 264 -4.54 -1.31 22.85
N VAL A 265 -3.43 -2.04 22.85
CA VAL A 265 -3.27 -3.16 23.77
C VAL A 265 -3.10 -2.53 25.15
N VAL A 266 -4.17 -2.47 25.94
CA VAL A 266 -4.10 -2.16 27.36
C VAL A 266 -3.19 -3.22 27.95
N ARG A 267 -1.94 -2.87 28.25
CA ARG A 267 -1.08 -3.72 29.08
C ARG A 267 -1.73 -3.71 30.46
N ASP A 268 -2.27 -4.86 30.82
CA ASP A 268 -2.62 -5.13 32.23
C ASP A 268 -1.32 -5.07 33.02
N GLU A 269 -1.06 -3.94 33.70
CA GLU A 269 0.10 -3.73 34.58
C GLU A 269 -0.11 -4.42 35.93
N SER A 270 -0.81 -5.55 35.93
CA SER A 270 -0.95 -6.41 37.10
C SER A 270 -0.23 -7.72 36.84
N PHE A 271 1.14 -7.67 37.00
CA PHE A 271 1.93 -8.76 37.59
C PHE A 271 3.38 -8.28 37.77
#